data_5905c8d6d4a30bda429d29a3852fbb93
#
_entry.id   5905c8d6d4a30bda429d29a3852fbb93
#
_cell.length_a   1.000
_cell.length_b   1.000
_cell.length_c   1.000
_cell.angle_alpha   90.00
_cell.angle_beta   90.00
_cell.angle_gamma   90.00
#
_symmetry.space_group_name_H-M   'P 1'
#
loop_
_entity.id
_entity.type
_entity.pdbx_description
1 polymer ?
#
loop_
_entity_poly.entity_id
_entity_poly.type
_entity_poly.pdbx_seq_one_letter_code
_entity_poly.pdbx_strand_id
1 'polypeptide(L)'
;SAFQTWLRNRYRETGRDSNDGDITALNTAWGNVFWSMEYGSFEQIDLPNLTVTEANPSHHLDFRRFTSDQVVSFNKLQADIIRRQSPAPIAHNYMGRITDFDHFDVGADLDIASWDSYPLGFLEDRITATEAYKKKFARQGDPDFQAFHHDLYRAVGRGRWWVMEQQPGPVNWAPYNPAPLPGMVRLWTWEAFAHGAEAVCYFRWRQVPFAQEQMHSGLLNPDSSEAPGLTEARRVADE
;
A
#
# COMPACT_ATOMS: atom_id res chain seq x y z
N SER A 1 -15.78 -20.01 -9.95
CA SER A 1 -14.60 -19.29 -9.42
C SER A 1 -14.91 -18.62 -8.09
N ALA A 2 -13.86 -18.22 -7.34
CA ALA A 2 -14.03 -17.47 -6.08
C ALA A 2 -14.77 -16.14 -6.30
N PHE A 3 -14.51 -15.46 -7.41
CA PHE A 3 -15.21 -14.22 -7.77
C PHE A 3 -16.70 -14.45 -8.00
N GLN A 4 -17.09 -15.51 -8.69
CA GLN A 4 -18.51 -15.87 -8.88
C GLN A 4 -19.21 -16.17 -7.54
N THR A 5 -18.54 -16.85 -6.61
CA THR A 5 -19.07 -17.09 -5.27
C THR A 5 -19.25 -15.77 -4.50
N TRP A 6 -18.28 -14.85 -4.59
CA TRP A 6 -18.37 -13.52 -4.00
C TRP A 6 -19.56 -12.73 -4.58
N LEU A 7 -19.75 -12.75 -5.90
CA LEU A 7 -20.89 -12.10 -6.57
C LEU A 7 -22.23 -12.66 -6.10
N ARG A 8 -22.37 -14.01 -6.00
CA ARG A 8 -23.58 -14.60 -5.43
C ARG A 8 -23.89 -14.10 -4.04
N ASN A 9 -22.89 -13.99 -3.19
CA ASN A 9 -23.06 -13.49 -1.83
C ASN A 9 -23.46 -12.01 -1.81
N ARG A 10 -22.88 -11.20 -2.68
CA ARG A 10 -23.16 -9.76 -2.79
C ARG A 10 -24.56 -9.45 -3.31
N TYR A 11 -25.02 -10.23 -4.30
CA TYR A 11 -26.32 -10.05 -4.95
C TYR A 11 -27.38 -11.04 -4.43
N ARG A 12 -27.32 -11.39 -3.15
CA ARG A 12 -28.36 -12.15 -2.48
C ARG A 12 -29.60 -11.30 -2.23
N GLU A 13 -30.79 -11.83 -2.50
CA GLU A 13 -32.02 -11.22 -1.98
C GLU A 13 -32.06 -11.33 -0.46
N THR A 14 -32.31 -10.20 0.21
CA THR A 14 -32.54 -10.16 1.66
C THR A 14 -33.84 -10.92 1.97
N GLY A 15 -33.76 -12.05 2.66
CA GLY A 15 -34.90 -12.81 3.10
C GLY A 15 -35.17 -14.14 2.39
N ARG A 16 -34.32 -14.54 1.45
CA ARG A 16 -34.34 -15.89 0.87
C ARG A 16 -33.14 -16.71 1.36
N ASP A 17 -33.44 -17.90 1.89
CA ASP A 17 -32.45 -18.90 2.31
C ASP A 17 -31.71 -19.59 1.14
N SER A 18 -31.79 -19.06 -0.09
CA SER A 18 -31.14 -19.65 -1.24
C SER A 18 -29.65 -19.23 -1.31
N ASN A 19 -28.74 -20.20 -1.40
CA ASN A 19 -27.30 -19.99 -1.63
C ASN A 19 -26.98 -19.49 -3.05
N ASP A 20 -27.98 -19.30 -3.91
CA ASP A 20 -27.77 -19.15 -5.36
C ASP A 20 -27.62 -17.72 -5.86
N GLY A 21 -27.73 -16.71 -5.00
CA GLY A 21 -27.68 -15.30 -5.45
C GLY A 21 -28.79 -14.96 -6.44
N ASP A 22 -29.00 -13.69 -6.74
CA ASP A 22 -29.95 -13.23 -7.73
C ASP A 22 -29.23 -12.62 -8.95
N ILE A 23 -29.19 -13.37 -10.04
CA ILE A 23 -28.57 -12.92 -11.29
C ILE A 23 -29.32 -11.74 -11.91
N THR A 24 -30.62 -11.63 -11.68
CA THR A 24 -31.44 -10.51 -12.16
C THR A 24 -31.06 -9.23 -11.41
N ALA A 25 -30.84 -9.32 -10.09
CA ALA A 25 -30.36 -8.21 -9.29
C ALA A 25 -28.96 -7.74 -9.76
N LEU A 26 -28.04 -8.66 -10.05
CA LEU A 26 -26.74 -8.34 -10.63
C LEU A 26 -26.88 -7.64 -11.98
N ASN A 27 -27.64 -8.19 -12.91
CA ASN A 27 -27.85 -7.61 -14.24
C ASN A 27 -28.42 -6.19 -14.15
N THR A 28 -29.37 -5.99 -13.25
CA THR A 28 -29.97 -4.67 -12.98
C THR A 28 -28.94 -3.70 -12.43
N ALA A 29 -28.16 -4.11 -11.40
CA ALA A 29 -27.16 -3.27 -10.76
C ALA A 29 -25.99 -2.89 -11.71
N TRP A 30 -25.63 -3.78 -12.60
CA TRP A 30 -24.59 -3.52 -13.62
C TRP A 30 -25.13 -2.82 -14.86
N GLY A 31 -26.47 -2.74 -15.05
CA GLY A 31 -27.11 -2.16 -16.23
C GLY A 31 -26.88 -2.99 -17.49
N ASN A 32 -26.80 -4.31 -17.38
CA ASN A 32 -26.45 -5.22 -18.47
C ASN A 32 -27.49 -5.31 -19.60
N VAL A 33 -28.67 -4.76 -19.40
CA VAL A 33 -29.66 -4.59 -20.50
C VAL A 33 -29.06 -3.76 -21.64
N PHE A 34 -28.12 -2.87 -21.35
CA PHE A 34 -27.41 -2.11 -22.36
C PHE A 34 -26.55 -3.05 -23.23
N TRP A 35 -26.68 -2.96 -24.52
CA TRP A 35 -26.09 -3.86 -25.54
C TRP A 35 -26.49 -5.33 -25.38
N SER A 36 -27.58 -5.64 -24.65
CA SER A 36 -28.03 -7.02 -24.41
C SER A 36 -26.93 -7.91 -23.79
N MET A 37 -26.20 -7.37 -22.82
CA MET A 37 -25.06 -8.03 -22.15
C MET A 37 -25.46 -8.76 -20.87
N GLU A 38 -26.77 -9.11 -20.73
CA GLU A 38 -27.27 -9.80 -19.56
C GLU A 38 -26.73 -11.22 -19.45
N TYR A 39 -26.34 -11.60 -18.23
CA TYR A 39 -25.94 -12.97 -17.91
C TYR A 39 -27.14 -13.81 -17.51
N GLY A 40 -27.21 -15.04 -17.99
CA GLY A 40 -28.22 -16.01 -17.59
C GLY A 40 -27.91 -16.72 -16.27
N SER A 41 -26.61 -16.73 -15.87
CA SER A 41 -26.15 -17.33 -14.62
C SER A 41 -24.81 -16.77 -14.18
N PHE A 42 -24.46 -16.93 -12.91
CA PHE A 42 -23.15 -16.48 -12.38
C PHE A 42 -21.98 -17.22 -12.99
N GLU A 43 -22.15 -18.45 -13.47
CA GLU A 43 -21.13 -19.27 -14.13
C GLU A 43 -20.62 -18.65 -15.42
N GLN A 44 -21.44 -17.82 -16.07
CA GLN A 44 -21.09 -17.13 -17.32
C GLN A 44 -20.21 -15.90 -17.10
N ILE A 45 -20.07 -15.45 -15.83
CA ILE A 45 -19.30 -14.25 -15.52
C ILE A 45 -17.83 -14.63 -15.37
N ASP A 46 -17.02 -14.16 -16.30
CA ASP A 46 -15.56 -14.25 -16.25
C ASP A 46 -14.91 -13.03 -15.56
N LEU A 47 -13.59 -13.00 -15.54
CA LEU A 47 -12.85 -11.83 -15.09
C LEU A 47 -13.03 -10.65 -16.05
N PRO A 48 -12.98 -9.40 -15.57
CA PRO A 48 -13.28 -8.25 -16.42
C PRO A 48 -12.29 -8.02 -17.59
N ASN A 49 -11.13 -8.65 -17.58
CA ASN A 49 -10.15 -8.64 -18.67
C ASN A 49 -10.40 -9.73 -19.75
N LEU A 50 -11.40 -10.61 -19.56
CA LEU A 50 -11.74 -11.70 -20.45
C LEU A 50 -13.08 -11.46 -21.19
N THR A 51 -13.62 -10.26 -21.15
CA THR A 51 -14.85 -9.89 -21.85
C THR A 51 -14.59 -9.66 -23.34
N VAL A 52 -15.61 -9.93 -24.17
CA VAL A 52 -15.52 -9.81 -25.66
C VAL A 52 -15.33 -8.37 -26.12
N THR A 53 -15.85 -7.42 -25.31
CA THR A 53 -15.73 -5.99 -25.53
C THR A 53 -15.22 -5.32 -24.25
N GLU A 54 -15.22 -4.00 -24.18
CA GLU A 54 -14.90 -3.27 -22.94
C GLU A 54 -15.77 -3.77 -21.80
N ALA A 55 -15.15 -4.14 -20.69
CA ALA A 55 -15.87 -4.61 -19.53
C ALA A 55 -16.71 -3.50 -18.92
N ASN A 56 -17.90 -3.86 -18.44
CA ASN A 56 -18.78 -2.97 -17.70
C ASN A 56 -18.04 -2.34 -16.50
N PRO A 57 -18.09 -1.01 -16.30
CA PRO A 57 -17.47 -0.35 -15.14
C PRO A 57 -17.88 -0.94 -13.78
N SER A 58 -19.14 -1.37 -13.63
CA SER A 58 -19.63 -2.04 -12.41
C SER A 58 -18.98 -3.41 -12.22
N HIS A 59 -18.73 -4.16 -13.29
CA HIS A 59 -17.99 -5.41 -13.27
C HIS A 59 -16.54 -5.18 -12.76
N HIS A 60 -15.86 -4.17 -13.31
CA HIS A 60 -14.54 -3.79 -12.82
C HIS A 60 -14.54 -3.38 -11.35
N LEU A 61 -15.51 -2.58 -10.94
CA LEU A 61 -15.62 -2.13 -9.55
C LEU A 61 -15.85 -3.30 -8.59
N ASP A 62 -16.75 -4.21 -8.94
CA ASP A 62 -17.01 -5.39 -8.11
C ASP A 62 -15.82 -6.36 -8.09
N PHE A 63 -15.07 -6.47 -9.18
CA PHE A 63 -13.83 -7.23 -9.17
C PHE A 63 -12.76 -6.59 -8.25
N ARG A 64 -12.62 -5.27 -8.25
CA ARG A 64 -11.74 -4.55 -7.32
C ARG A 64 -12.15 -4.74 -5.86
N ARG A 65 -13.45 -4.68 -5.58
CA ARG A 65 -13.98 -4.97 -4.23
C ARG A 65 -13.68 -6.40 -3.80
N PHE A 66 -13.91 -7.36 -4.70
CA PHE A 66 -13.56 -8.76 -4.45
C PHE A 66 -12.08 -8.92 -4.14
N THR A 67 -11.19 -8.32 -4.92
CA THR A 67 -9.74 -8.42 -4.66
C THR A 67 -9.34 -7.77 -3.35
N SER A 68 -9.93 -6.63 -3.00
CA SER A 68 -9.76 -6.00 -1.69
C SER A 68 -10.19 -6.92 -0.55
N ASP A 69 -11.40 -7.49 -0.63
CA ASP A 69 -11.92 -8.42 0.39
C ASP A 69 -11.03 -9.66 0.57
N GLN A 70 -10.38 -10.14 -0.52
CA GLN A 70 -9.44 -11.25 -0.41
C GLN A 70 -8.18 -10.86 0.38
N VAL A 71 -7.64 -9.66 0.16
CA VAL A 71 -6.48 -9.15 0.91
C VAL A 71 -6.85 -8.96 2.38
N VAL A 72 -7.99 -8.33 2.66
CA VAL A 72 -8.50 -8.11 4.02
C VAL A 72 -8.67 -9.45 4.76
N SER A 73 -9.34 -10.42 4.11
CA SER A 73 -9.57 -11.75 4.70
C SER A 73 -8.28 -12.50 4.98
N PHE A 74 -7.28 -12.39 4.10
CA PHE A 74 -5.98 -13.02 4.28
C PHE A 74 -5.19 -12.35 5.42
N ASN A 75 -5.19 -11.01 5.49
CA ASN A 75 -4.59 -10.27 6.60
C ASN A 75 -5.23 -10.67 7.94
N LYS A 76 -6.56 -10.72 7.98
CA LYS A 76 -7.30 -11.13 9.18
C LYS A 76 -6.91 -12.54 9.62
N LEU A 77 -6.85 -13.50 8.70
CA LEU A 77 -6.44 -14.87 9.01
C LEU A 77 -5.06 -14.92 9.66
N GLN A 78 -4.09 -14.16 9.12
CA GLN A 78 -2.74 -14.08 9.68
C GLN A 78 -2.76 -13.43 11.07
N ALA A 79 -3.45 -12.30 11.23
CA ALA A 79 -3.58 -11.60 12.51
C ALA A 79 -4.22 -12.50 13.57
N ASP A 80 -5.29 -13.22 13.24
CA ASP A 80 -5.98 -14.14 14.15
C ASP A 80 -5.07 -15.32 14.60
N ILE A 81 -4.20 -15.80 13.71
CA ILE A 81 -3.23 -16.86 14.04
C ILE A 81 -2.18 -16.32 15.01
N ILE A 82 -1.62 -15.15 14.73
CA ILE A 82 -0.59 -14.51 15.57
C ILE A 82 -1.17 -14.20 16.96
N ARG A 83 -2.38 -13.62 17.04
CA ARG A 83 -3.02 -13.26 18.31
C ARG A 83 -3.28 -14.46 19.23
N ARG A 84 -3.44 -15.66 18.67
CA ARG A 84 -3.55 -16.90 19.49
C ARG A 84 -2.24 -17.30 20.17
N GLN A 85 -1.11 -16.82 19.65
CA GLN A 85 0.23 -17.20 20.12
C GLN A 85 0.95 -16.07 20.84
N SER A 86 0.57 -14.81 20.63
CA SER A 86 1.27 -13.64 21.14
C SER A 86 0.30 -12.51 21.48
N PRO A 87 0.48 -11.83 22.63
CA PRO A 87 -0.22 -10.59 22.97
C PRO A 87 0.44 -9.35 22.37
N ALA A 88 1.55 -9.49 21.64
CA ALA A 88 2.27 -8.36 21.06
C ALA A 88 1.42 -7.63 20.02
N PRO A 89 1.53 -6.30 19.93
CA PRO A 89 0.88 -5.53 18.88
C PRO A 89 1.31 -5.99 17.48
N ILE A 90 0.36 -6.00 16.56
CA ILE A 90 0.58 -6.41 15.17
C ILE A 90 0.60 -5.15 14.29
N ALA A 91 1.63 -5.04 13.46
CA ALA A 91 1.77 -4.06 12.41
C ALA A 91 1.88 -4.73 11.04
N HIS A 92 1.61 -3.99 9.97
CA HIS A 92 1.81 -4.42 8.60
C HIS A 92 2.34 -3.26 7.75
N ASN A 93 3.34 -3.53 6.90
CA ASN A 93 3.88 -2.53 5.99
C ASN A 93 2.89 -2.23 4.86
N TYR A 94 2.44 -1.00 4.79
CA TYR A 94 1.71 -0.50 3.63
C TYR A 94 2.67 0.22 2.68
N MET A 95 2.46 0.08 1.38
CA MET A 95 3.19 0.86 0.38
C MET A 95 2.37 2.06 -0.06
N GLY A 96 3.04 3.20 -0.20
CA GLY A 96 2.41 4.41 -0.72
C GLY A 96 1.83 4.22 -2.13
N ARG A 97 0.68 4.85 -2.40
CA ARG A 97 -0.05 4.78 -3.68
C ARG A 97 -0.61 3.41 -4.08
N ILE A 98 -0.67 2.46 -3.22
CA ILE A 98 -1.38 1.21 -3.49
C ILE A 98 -2.89 1.46 -3.33
N THR A 99 -3.66 1.09 -4.35
CA THR A 99 -5.12 1.28 -4.41
C THR A 99 -5.86 -0.03 -4.68
N ASP A 100 -5.18 -1.16 -4.51
CA ASP A 100 -5.71 -2.48 -4.86
C ASP A 100 -6.56 -3.10 -3.77
N PHE A 101 -6.53 -2.52 -2.56
CA PHE A 101 -7.35 -2.93 -1.42
C PHE A 101 -7.71 -1.74 -0.52
N ASP A 102 -8.71 -1.92 0.33
CA ASP A 102 -9.10 -0.93 1.34
C ASP A 102 -8.15 -1.01 2.55
N HIS A 103 -7.39 0.05 2.75
CA HIS A 103 -6.40 0.16 3.82
C HIS A 103 -7.06 0.24 5.21
N PHE A 104 -8.26 0.84 5.30
CA PHE A 104 -8.99 0.94 6.56
C PHE A 104 -9.51 -0.43 7.02
N ASP A 105 -10.02 -1.24 6.09
CA ASP A 105 -10.49 -2.59 6.39
C ASP A 105 -9.34 -3.50 6.84
N VAL A 106 -8.16 -3.43 6.18
CA VAL A 106 -6.95 -4.12 6.64
C VAL A 106 -6.52 -3.59 8.00
N GLY A 107 -6.51 -2.26 8.20
CA GLY A 107 -6.11 -1.62 9.44
C GLY A 107 -7.02 -1.93 10.63
N ALA A 108 -8.28 -2.31 10.38
CA ALA A 108 -9.21 -2.69 11.44
C ALA A 108 -8.74 -3.92 12.24
N ASP A 109 -8.01 -4.83 11.60
CA ASP A 109 -7.45 -6.04 12.21
C ASP A 109 -6.06 -5.85 12.82
N LEU A 110 -5.46 -4.66 12.67
CA LEU A 110 -4.10 -4.33 13.14
C LEU A 110 -4.13 -3.39 14.34
N ASP A 111 -3.06 -3.39 15.12
CA ASP A 111 -2.88 -2.49 16.26
C ASP A 111 -2.16 -1.19 15.86
N ILE A 112 -1.29 -1.28 14.86
CA ILE A 112 -0.45 -0.18 14.38
C ILE A 112 -0.47 -0.21 12.86
N ALA A 113 -0.84 0.88 12.22
CA ALA A 113 -0.59 1.05 10.79
C ALA A 113 0.87 1.44 10.59
N SER A 114 1.51 0.90 9.56
CA SER A 114 2.87 1.34 9.21
C SER A 114 3.07 1.35 7.71
N TRP A 115 3.87 2.28 7.21
CA TRP A 115 4.10 2.41 5.78
C TRP A 115 5.57 2.64 5.45
N ASP A 116 5.89 2.44 4.16
CA ASP A 116 7.24 2.52 3.66
C ASP A 116 7.43 3.84 2.92
N SER A 117 8.26 4.72 3.47
CA SER A 117 8.50 6.08 3.01
C SER A 117 9.82 6.18 2.24
N TYR A 118 9.70 6.33 0.92
CA TYR A 118 10.83 6.48 0.00
C TYR A 118 10.69 7.76 -0.82
N PRO A 119 10.91 8.93 -0.24
CA PRO A 119 10.60 10.22 -0.88
C PRO A 119 11.23 10.41 -2.26
N LEU A 120 12.51 10.04 -2.44
CA LEU A 120 13.19 10.21 -3.72
C LEU A 120 12.77 9.14 -4.72
N GLY A 121 12.64 7.88 -4.28
CA GLY A 121 12.19 6.80 -5.14
C GLY A 121 10.77 7.02 -5.65
N PHE A 122 9.87 7.48 -4.78
CA PHE A 122 8.48 7.75 -5.16
C PHE A 122 8.35 8.95 -6.09
N LEU A 123 9.13 10.01 -5.89
CA LEU A 123 9.17 11.15 -6.81
C LEU A 123 9.49 10.69 -8.23
N GLU A 124 10.45 9.81 -8.37
CA GLU A 124 10.92 9.34 -9.68
C GLU A 124 9.95 8.35 -10.33
N ASP A 125 9.49 7.35 -9.58
CA ASP A 125 8.75 6.20 -10.10
C ASP A 125 7.22 6.34 -9.98
N ARG A 126 6.71 7.02 -8.95
CA ARG A 126 5.29 6.96 -8.58
C ARG A 126 4.51 8.27 -8.73
N ILE A 127 5.20 9.39 -8.87
CA ILE A 127 4.56 10.70 -9.01
C ILE A 127 4.49 11.09 -10.48
N THR A 128 3.27 11.39 -10.94
CA THR A 128 3.07 11.97 -12.26
C THR A 128 3.32 13.46 -12.19
N ALA A 129 4.50 13.89 -12.63
CA ALA A 129 4.93 15.29 -12.63
C ALA A 129 5.80 15.58 -13.85
N THR A 130 5.99 16.88 -14.15
CA THR A 130 6.90 17.31 -15.23
C THR A 130 8.35 17.01 -14.86
N GLU A 131 9.20 16.81 -15.87
CA GLU A 131 10.64 16.62 -15.67
C GLU A 131 11.27 17.79 -14.90
N ALA A 132 10.83 19.01 -15.14
CA ALA A 132 11.30 20.19 -14.41
C ALA A 132 10.98 20.11 -12.91
N TYR A 133 9.81 19.62 -12.55
CA TYR A 133 9.41 19.41 -11.16
C TYR A 133 10.24 18.29 -10.53
N LYS A 134 10.34 17.12 -11.17
CA LYS A 134 11.15 16.02 -10.69
C LYS A 134 12.60 16.43 -10.47
N LYS A 135 13.19 17.13 -11.43
CA LYS A 135 14.57 17.66 -11.33
C LYS A 135 14.73 18.64 -10.16
N LYS A 136 13.75 19.51 -9.92
CA LYS A 136 13.76 20.46 -8.81
C LYS A 136 13.82 19.75 -7.45
N PHE A 137 13.04 18.68 -7.28
CA PHE A 137 12.90 17.96 -6.02
C PHE A 137 13.68 16.64 -5.96
N ALA A 138 14.53 16.36 -6.97
CA ALA A 138 15.23 15.08 -7.14
C ALA A 138 15.98 14.57 -5.89
N ARG A 139 16.44 15.47 -5.03
CA ARG A 139 17.21 15.15 -3.82
C ARG A 139 16.47 15.48 -2.52
N GLN A 140 15.19 15.82 -2.60
CA GLN A 140 14.35 16.21 -1.46
C GLN A 140 13.08 15.35 -1.36
N GLY A 141 12.59 14.83 -2.47
CA GLY A 141 11.28 14.20 -2.59
C GLY A 141 10.15 15.22 -2.73
N ASP A 142 8.97 14.73 -3.03
CA ASP A 142 7.74 15.52 -3.06
C ASP A 142 7.19 15.66 -1.63
N PRO A 143 7.08 16.87 -1.08
CA PRO A 143 6.65 17.06 0.31
C PRO A 143 5.17 16.69 0.52
N ASP A 144 4.32 16.97 -0.46
CA ASP A 144 2.87 16.70 -0.33
C ASP A 144 2.59 15.19 -0.35
N PHE A 145 3.37 14.43 -1.11
CA PHE A 145 3.23 12.97 -1.17
C PHE A 145 3.49 12.32 0.19
N GLN A 146 4.55 12.76 0.88
CA GLN A 146 4.91 12.24 2.19
C GLN A 146 3.88 12.62 3.25
N ALA A 147 3.58 13.92 3.35
CA ALA A 147 2.61 14.45 4.31
C ALA A 147 1.22 13.78 4.17
N PHE A 148 0.75 13.59 2.93
CA PHE A 148 -0.51 12.89 2.66
C PHE A 148 -0.50 11.46 3.22
N HIS A 149 0.57 10.70 2.97
CA HIS A 149 0.64 9.31 3.45
C HIS A 149 0.80 9.22 4.96
N HIS A 150 1.50 10.14 5.59
CA HIS A 150 1.57 10.21 7.04
C HIS A 150 0.17 10.38 7.67
N ASP A 151 -0.62 11.32 7.15
CA ASP A 151 -1.99 11.52 7.62
C ASP A 151 -2.92 10.35 7.29
N LEU A 152 -2.77 9.73 6.11
CA LEU A 152 -3.53 8.54 5.73
C LEU A 152 -3.28 7.39 6.73
N TYR A 153 -2.02 7.06 7.02
CA TYR A 153 -1.72 5.94 7.90
C TYR A 153 -1.96 6.26 9.37
N ARG A 154 -1.88 7.52 9.76
CA ARG A 154 -2.40 7.95 11.06
C ARG A 154 -3.90 7.69 11.18
N ALA A 155 -4.67 7.96 10.14
CA ALA A 155 -6.11 7.68 10.12
C ALA A 155 -6.40 6.16 10.12
N VAL A 156 -5.73 5.39 9.26
CA VAL A 156 -5.85 3.92 9.18
C VAL A 156 -5.52 3.27 10.53
N GLY A 157 -4.46 3.73 11.19
CA GLY A 157 -4.03 3.25 12.52
C GLY A 157 -4.80 3.83 13.71
N ARG A 158 -5.86 4.63 13.46
CA ARG A 158 -6.65 5.27 14.52
C ARG A 158 -5.80 6.08 15.51
N GLY A 159 -4.78 6.74 14.97
CA GLY A 159 -3.80 7.53 15.72
C GLY A 159 -2.48 6.82 16.00
N ARG A 160 -2.41 5.48 15.92
CA ARG A 160 -1.20 4.70 16.11
C ARG A 160 -0.57 4.29 14.79
N TRP A 161 0.57 4.87 14.46
CA TRP A 161 1.23 4.58 13.19
C TRP A 161 2.75 4.75 13.25
N TRP A 162 3.45 4.03 12.36
CA TRP A 162 4.90 4.06 12.21
C TRP A 162 5.31 4.28 10.75
N VAL A 163 6.50 4.81 10.54
CA VAL A 163 7.23 4.57 9.30
C VAL A 163 8.04 3.29 9.49
N MET A 164 7.66 2.23 8.75
CA MET A 164 8.35 0.94 8.89
C MET A 164 9.64 0.90 8.08
N GLU A 165 9.67 1.60 6.95
CA GLU A 165 10.84 1.70 6.10
C GLU A 165 11.04 3.17 5.68
N GLN A 166 11.95 3.86 6.36
CA GLN A 166 12.36 5.21 5.94
C GLN A 166 13.61 5.12 5.08
N GLN A 167 13.58 5.80 3.94
CA GLN A 167 14.71 5.92 3.03
C GLN A 167 15.91 6.62 3.69
N PRO A 168 17.12 5.97 3.81
CA PRO A 168 18.32 6.60 4.34
C PRO A 168 19.29 7.10 3.26
N GLY A 169 19.06 6.73 1.99
CA GLY A 169 19.92 7.01 0.85
C GLY A 169 19.31 6.55 -0.47
N PRO A 170 20.05 6.39 -1.56
CA PRO A 170 19.55 5.86 -2.83
C PRO A 170 18.86 4.51 -2.70
N VAL A 171 17.82 4.28 -3.51
CA VAL A 171 17.10 3.00 -3.60
C VAL A 171 17.45 2.27 -4.89
N ASN A 172 17.30 0.93 -4.95
CA ASN A 172 17.68 0.13 -6.11
C ASN A 172 16.65 0.11 -7.25
N TRP A 173 15.39 0.42 -6.96
CA TRP A 173 14.24 0.22 -7.85
C TRP A 173 13.80 1.48 -8.62
N ALA A 174 14.27 2.67 -8.24
CA ALA A 174 13.97 3.88 -8.98
C ALA A 174 14.89 4.05 -10.20
N PRO A 175 14.39 4.55 -11.34
CA PRO A 175 15.19 4.76 -12.54
C PRO A 175 16.36 5.74 -12.33
N TYR A 176 16.19 6.72 -11.46
CA TYR A 176 17.19 7.72 -11.09
C TYR A 176 17.36 7.75 -9.57
N ASN A 177 18.60 7.59 -9.10
CA ASN A 177 18.93 7.37 -7.69
C ASN A 177 19.96 8.38 -7.15
N PRO A 178 19.61 9.65 -7.02
CA PRO A 178 20.52 10.62 -6.38
C PRO A 178 20.58 10.39 -4.88
N ALA A 179 21.69 10.78 -4.27
CA ALA A 179 21.76 10.87 -2.82
C ALA A 179 20.89 12.04 -2.31
N PRO A 180 20.24 11.91 -1.15
CA PRO A 180 19.53 13.01 -0.52
C PRO A 180 20.43 14.24 -0.32
N LEU A 181 19.84 15.42 -0.25
CA LEU A 181 20.58 16.58 0.26
C LEU A 181 20.91 16.36 1.75
N PRO A 182 22.07 16.88 2.23
CA PRO A 182 22.38 16.84 3.65
C PRO A 182 21.25 17.45 4.49
N GLY A 183 20.83 16.74 5.53
CA GLY A 183 19.73 17.12 6.40
C GLY A 183 18.36 16.54 6.01
N MET A 184 18.23 15.93 4.83
CA MET A 184 16.92 15.44 4.39
C MET A 184 16.45 14.19 5.15
N VAL A 185 17.35 13.25 5.46
CA VAL A 185 16.98 12.07 6.24
C VAL A 185 16.46 12.48 7.64
N ARG A 186 17.13 13.46 8.25
CA ARG A 186 16.68 14.05 9.51
C ARG A 186 15.32 14.76 9.36
N LEU A 187 15.15 15.58 8.31
CA LEU A 187 13.91 16.31 8.05
C LEU A 187 12.73 15.35 7.88
N TRP A 188 12.86 14.32 7.03
CA TRP A 188 11.80 13.32 6.81
C TRP A 188 11.41 12.60 8.10
N THR A 189 12.39 12.33 8.95
CA THR A 189 12.12 11.69 10.25
C THR A 189 11.33 12.61 11.19
N TRP A 190 11.72 13.88 11.26
CA TRP A 190 10.99 14.86 12.06
C TRP A 190 9.62 15.19 11.49
N GLU A 191 9.45 15.16 10.18
CA GLU A 191 8.15 15.29 9.54
C GLU A 191 7.21 14.16 9.98
N ALA A 192 7.66 12.91 9.96
CA ALA A 192 6.87 11.79 10.46
C ALA A 192 6.45 11.98 11.92
N PHE A 193 7.37 12.39 12.79
CA PHE A 193 7.04 12.70 14.19
C PHE A 193 6.09 13.89 14.34
N ALA A 194 6.23 14.93 13.52
CA ALA A 194 5.31 16.06 13.49
C ALA A 194 3.88 15.66 13.09
N HIS A 195 3.74 14.64 12.25
CA HIS A 195 2.46 14.01 11.92
C HIS A 195 2.00 12.95 12.95
N GLY A 196 2.75 12.75 14.03
CA GLY A 196 2.39 11.88 15.14
C GLY A 196 2.82 10.41 15.00
N ALA A 197 3.85 10.11 14.22
CA ALA A 197 4.43 8.77 14.21
C ALA A 197 4.96 8.37 15.58
N GLU A 198 4.70 7.13 16.03
CA GLU A 198 5.29 6.58 17.26
C GLU A 198 6.72 6.10 17.04
N ALA A 199 7.07 5.71 15.82
CA ALA A 199 8.40 5.22 15.44
C ALA A 199 8.72 5.46 13.98
N VAL A 200 10.01 5.62 13.70
CA VAL A 200 10.56 5.65 12.34
C VAL A 200 11.70 4.63 12.27
N CYS A 201 11.54 3.61 11.43
CA CYS A 201 12.53 2.58 11.19
C CYS A 201 13.21 2.83 9.86
N TYR A 202 14.53 2.78 9.81
CA TYR A 202 15.25 2.99 8.56
C TYR A 202 15.45 1.68 7.82
N PHE A 203 15.15 1.65 6.56
CA PHE A 203 15.47 0.52 5.71
C PHE A 203 16.67 0.87 4.83
N ARG A 204 17.85 0.34 5.15
CA ARG A 204 18.11 -0.78 6.11
C ARG A 204 19.30 -0.45 7.00
N TRP A 205 19.59 -1.33 7.96
CA TRP A 205 20.76 -1.16 8.81
C TRP A 205 22.07 -1.14 8.02
N ARG A 206 22.32 -2.15 7.17
CA ARG A 206 23.51 -2.23 6.34
C ARG A 206 23.17 -2.60 4.90
N GLN A 207 23.72 -1.88 3.94
CA GLN A 207 23.64 -2.21 2.52
C GLN A 207 24.24 -3.58 2.26
N VAL A 208 23.53 -4.45 1.56
CA VAL A 208 24.01 -5.79 1.23
C VAL A 208 25.05 -5.73 0.11
N PRO A 209 26.11 -6.58 0.15
CA PRO A 209 27.17 -6.55 -0.84
C PRO A 209 26.83 -7.26 -2.15
N PHE A 210 25.68 -7.95 -2.24
CA PHE A 210 25.25 -8.75 -3.41
C PHE A 210 23.73 -8.91 -3.42
N ALA A 211 23.21 -9.55 -4.47
CA ALA A 211 21.79 -9.83 -4.75
C ALA A 211 21.00 -8.59 -5.21
N GLN A 212 19.68 -8.76 -5.33
CA GLN A 212 18.80 -7.79 -6.01
C GLN A 212 18.83 -6.40 -5.38
N GLU A 213 18.98 -6.31 -4.08
CA GLU A 213 19.01 -5.04 -3.35
C GLU A 213 20.43 -4.54 -3.02
N GLN A 214 21.46 -5.02 -3.70
CA GLN A 214 22.82 -4.56 -3.46
C GLN A 214 23.00 -3.05 -3.67
N MET A 215 22.17 -2.41 -4.50
CA MET A 215 22.20 -0.97 -4.73
C MET A 215 21.25 -0.18 -3.82
N HIS A 216 20.56 -0.87 -2.89
CA HIS A 216 19.74 -0.20 -1.89
C HIS A 216 20.59 0.22 -0.69
N SER A 217 20.71 1.52 -0.49
CA SER A 217 21.53 2.08 0.59
C SER A 217 21.00 1.70 1.96
N GLY A 218 21.93 1.46 2.89
CA GLY A 218 21.66 1.30 4.31
C GLY A 218 22.19 2.48 5.13
N LEU A 219 22.05 2.38 6.44
CA LEU A 219 22.73 3.27 7.39
C LEU A 219 24.23 2.98 7.45
N LEU A 220 24.61 1.74 7.13
CA LEU A 220 26.00 1.34 6.91
C LEU A 220 26.20 0.93 5.43
N ASN A 221 27.39 1.19 4.93
CA ASN A 221 27.88 0.70 3.65
C ASN A 221 28.13 -0.83 3.69
N PRO A 222 28.36 -1.50 2.52
CA PRO A 222 28.62 -2.94 2.49
C PRO A 222 29.82 -3.39 3.34
N ASP A 223 30.84 -2.54 3.46
CA ASP A 223 32.03 -2.76 4.27
C ASP A 223 31.86 -2.42 5.77
N SER A 224 30.64 -2.10 6.17
CA SER A 224 30.25 -1.66 7.53
C SER A 224 30.75 -0.26 7.93
N SER A 225 31.33 0.50 7.03
CA SER A 225 31.59 1.93 7.26
C SER A 225 30.28 2.72 7.33
N GLU A 226 30.28 3.87 8.00
CA GLU A 226 29.10 4.71 8.16
C GLU A 226 28.67 5.36 6.84
N ALA A 227 27.40 5.25 6.50
CA ALA A 227 26.79 6.02 5.42
C ALA A 227 26.25 7.37 5.93
N PRO A 228 26.11 8.39 5.06
CA PRO A 228 25.65 9.73 5.50
C PRO A 228 24.32 9.71 6.30
N GLY A 229 23.39 8.84 5.94
CA GLY A 229 22.11 8.71 6.62
C GLY A 229 22.22 8.32 8.09
N LEU A 230 23.26 7.58 8.50
CA LEU A 230 23.46 7.19 9.90
C LEU A 230 23.75 8.40 10.80
N THR A 231 24.57 9.33 10.32
CA THR A 231 24.88 10.56 11.08
C THR A 231 23.60 11.36 11.37
N GLU A 232 22.71 11.46 10.37
CA GLU A 232 21.44 12.17 10.51
C GLU A 232 20.46 11.41 11.42
N ALA A 233 20.38 10.10 11.30
CA ALA A 233 19.55 9.26 12.18
C ALA A 233 19.99 9.35 13.66
N ARG A 234 21.30 9.32 13.93
CA ARG A 234 21.83 9.53 15.27
C ARG A 234 21.48 10.91 15.84
N ARG A 235 21.60 11.93 14.99
CA ARG A 235 21.26 13.29 15.40
C ARG A 235 19.78 13.42 15.81
N VAL A 236 18.86 12.76 15.11
CA VAL A 236 17.44 12.69 15.53
C VAL A 236 17.30 12.03 16.89
N ALA A 237 18.06 10.96 17.16
CA ALA A 237 17.99 10.25 18.44
C ALA A 237 18.55 11.07 19.62
N ASP A 238 19.44 12.03 19.33
CA ASP A 238 20.05 12.92 20.34
C ASP A 238 19.16 14.16 20.63
N GLU A 239 18.25 14.52 19.73
CA GLU A 239 17.35 15.69 19.80
C GLU A 239 16.02 15.37 20.46
#